data_f1e5f4097587fa61a136261e6b218aed
#
_entry.id   f1e5f4097587fa61a136261e6b218aed
#
_cell.length_a   1.000
_cell.length_b   1.000
_cell.length_c   1.000
_cell.angle_alpha   90.00
_cell.angle_beta   90.00
_cell.angle_gamma   90.00
#
_symmetry.space_group_name_H-M   'P 1'
#
loop_
_entity.id
_entity.type
_entity.pdbx_description
1 polymer ?
#
loop_
_entity_poly.entity_id
_entity_poly.type
_entity_poly.pdbx_seq_one_letter_code
_entity_poly.pdbx_strand_id
1 'polypeptide(L)'
;FDRVFKSIFPIEDLNDKASLEYVSYRLEKPKFDVDECIARGLTYSAALKCTLRLVVFDINQEDNTKDILSAKEQEVYMGEVPMMTNSGTFITNGVQRVVVNQMHRSPGVFFDHDNGKSHASGKLLFNCRVIPNRGSWLDFEFDVKDLLYFRIDRKKKLLVTTLLQALGYSKEDIVSEFYEKETLSYDKDKNKWKTKFDPENYKSKNFSEEVIDAKSNKVVIKSGQKTNFLQAKKLHSEGLKEIFVSSEYLIGKFLHKKLNILEDEFKIGTELNETIIEKLTENNVDTLIISKTNSINKGPYILSSLLNDKNDNKNDSITEIYKVLRPGEPPTIEIASQIFNNLFFSSERYDLSDVGRVKMNSRLDLTCSDKITILRNDDIISIVKKMLDLRDGKDDVDDIDHLGNRRVR
;
A
#
# COMPACT_ATOMS: atom_id res chain seq x y z
N PHE A 1 22.40 -23.46 13.05
CA PHE A 1 22.68 -22.41 14.06
C PHE A 1 23.69 -21.38 13.53
N ASP A 2 24.89 -21.79 13.13
CA ASP A 2 25.94 -20.87 12.66
C ASP A 2 25.47 -19.87 11.59
N ARG A 3 24.74 -20.36 10.57
CA ARG A 3 24.17 -19.51 9.53
C ARG A 3 23.18 -18.46 10.06
N VAL A 4 22.38 -18.84 11.07
CA VAL A 4 21.39 -17.94 11.68
C VAL A 4 22.11 -16.89 12.51
N PHE A 5 23.09 -17.28 13.33
CA PHE A 5 23.85 -16.31 14.11
C PHE A 5 24.61 -15.32 13.21
N LYS A 6 25.28 -15.80 12.16
CA LYS A 6 25.98 -14.95 11.19
C LYS A 6 25.05 -14.00 10.41
N SER A 7 23.76 -14.29 10.32
CA SER A 7 22.78 -13.38 9.70
C SER A 7 22.27 -12.27 10.64
N ILE A 8 22.47 -12.45 11.96
CA ILE A 8 22.01 -11.49 12.98
C ILE A 8 23.16 -10.60 13.46
N PHE A 9 24.34 -11.18 13.61
CA PHE A 9 25.55 -10.49 14.07
C PHE A 9 26.40 -10.05 12.87
N PRO A 10 27.15 -8.94 12.98
CA PRO A 10 27.34 -8.11 14.18
C PRO A 10 26.13 -7.22 14.49
N ILE A 11 25.94 -6.90 15.77
CA ILE A 11 24.99 -5.91 16.23
C ILE A 11 25.77 -4.66 16.64
N GLU A 12 25.52 -3.56 15.96
CA GLU A 12 26.20 -2.29 16.20
C GLU A 12 25.38 -1.36 17.08
N ASP A 13 26.05 -0.56 17.91
CA ASP A 13 25.41 0.47 18.71
C ASP A 13 24.98 1.66 17.82
N LEU A 14 23.92 2.37 18.24
CA LEU A 14 23.41 3.57 17.55
C LEU A 14 24.46 4.70 17.40
N ASN A 15 25.44 4.75 18.28
CA ASN A 15 26.51 5.74 18.26
C ASN A 15 27.81 5.19 17.65
N ASP A 16 27.80 4.00 17.06
CA ASP A 16 28.96 3.31 16.48
C ASP A 16 30.13 3.07 17.47
N LYS A 17 29.89 3.18 18.78
CA LYS A 17 30.91 3.03 19.82
C LYS A 17 31.15 1.61 20.27
N ALA A 18 30.24 0.70 19.96
CA ALA A 18 30.35 -0.70 20.35
C ALA A 18 29.77 -1.61 19.27
N SER A 19 30.40 -2.77 19.07
CA SER A 19 29.90 -3.84 18.21
C SER A 19 29.92 -5.15 18.96
N LEU A 20 28.83 -5.90 18.89
CA LEU A 20 28.71 -7.24 19.45
C LEU A 20 28.83 -8.25 18.31
N GLU A 21 29.90 -9.01 18.34
CA GLU A 21 30.24 -9.99 17.28
C GLU A 21 29.98 -11.42 17.76
N TYR A 22 29.56 -12.28 16.83
CA TYR A 22 29.42 -13.70 17.03
C TYR A 22 30.74 -14.44 16.71
N VAL A 23 31.25 -15.26 17.63
CA VAL A 23 32.47 -16.05 17.44
C VAL A 23 32.12 -17.51 17.15
N SER A 24 31.42 -18.18 18.05
CA SER A 24 31.06 -19.60 17.94
C SER A 24 29.88 -19.94 18.81
N TYR A 25 29.29 -21.11 18.56
CA TYR A 25 28.26 -21.69 19.44
C TYR A 25 28.65 -23.09 19.89
N ARG A 26 28.10 -23.51 21.03
CA ARG A 26 28.24 -24.85 21.55
C ARG A 26 26.89 -25.33 22.10
N LEU A 27 26.54 -26.58 21.74
CA LEU A 27 25.43 -27.31 22.37
C LEU A 27 26.03 -28.24 23.41
N GLU A 28 25.59 -28.12 24.64
CA GLU A 28 25.99 -29.03 25.71
C GLU A 28 25.27 -30.37 25.54
N LYS A 29 25.79 -31.41 26.18
CA LYS A 29 25.06 -32.69 26.25
C LYS A 29 23.79 -32.51 27.09
N PRO A 30 22.67 -33.15 26.69
CA PRO A 30 21.47 -33.17 27.53
C PRO A 30 21.78 -33.66 28.94
N LYS A 31 21.14 -33.05 29.93
CA LYS A 31 21.34 -33.41 31.36
C LYS A 31 20.78 -34.79 31.72
N PHE A 32 19.69 -35.18 30.99
CA PHE A 32 18.95 -36.38 31.28
C PHE A 32 18.79 -37.17 29.96
N ASP A 33 18.77 -38.50 30.05
CA ASP A 33 18.50 -39.36 28.92
C ASP A 33 17.02 -39.33 28.53
N VAL A 34 16.74 -39.90 27.34
CA VAL A 34 15.40 -39.95 26.75
C VAL A 34 14.39 -40.62 27.68
N ASP A 35 14.75 -41.80 28.21
CA ASP A 35 13.87 -42.57 29.12
C ASP A 35 13.63 -41.87 30.45
N GLU A 36 14.64 -41.23 30.96
CA GLU A 36 14.53 -40.45 32.18
C GLU A 36 13.64 -39.19 32.01
N CYS A 37 13.73 -38.53 30.82
CA CYS A 37 12.85 -37.42 30.50
C CYS A 37 11.37 -37.85 30.39
N ILE A 38 11.11 -39.03 29.84
CA ILE A 38 9.75 -39.57 29.75
C ILE A 38 9.24 -39.92 31.17
N ALA A 39 10.04 -40.61 31.96
CA ALA A 39 9.61 -41.05 33.27
C ALA A 39 9.35 -39.88 34.25
N ARG A 40 10.14 -38.82 34.15
CA ARG A 40 10.04 -37.63 35.03
C ARG A 40 9.17 -36.51 34.50
N GLY A 41 8.62 -36.64 33.29
CA GLY A 41 7.83 -35.58 32.65
C GLY A 41 8.65 -34.35 32.21
N LEU A 42 9.92 -34.55 31.86
CA LEU A 42 10.85 -33.48 31.46
C LEU A 42 10.94 -33.34 29.95
N THR A 43 11.51 -32.23 29.50
CA THR A 43 11.83 -32.00 28.08
C THR A 43 13.26 -32.42 27.79
N TYR A 44 13.45 -33.24 26.76
CA TYR A 44 14.78 -33.63 26.27
C TYR A 44 15.40 -32.46 25.51
N SER A 45 16.29 -31.71 26.14
CA SER A 45 16.89 -30.48 25.63
C SER A 45 18.39 -30.40 25.95
N ALA A 46 19.06 -29.59 25.14
CA ALA A 46 20.47 -29.26 25.31
C ALA A 46 20.63 -27.75 25.52
N ALA A 47 21.53 -27.37 26.43
CA ALA A 47 21.85 -25.97 26.62
C ALA A 47 22.64 -25.41 25.43
N LEU A 48 22.14 -24.31 24.85
CA LEU A 48 22.80 -23.56 23.78
C LEU A 48 23.60 -22.44 24.41
N LYS A 49 24.91 -22.43 24.18
CA LYS A 49 25.84 -21.39 24.59
C LYS A 49 26.50 -20.77 23.38
N CYS A 50 26.62 -19.46 23.38
CA CYS A 50 27.30 -18.70 22.32
C CYS A 50 28.47 -17.93 22.90
N THR A 51 29.60 -18.00 22.22
CA THR A 51 30.73 -17.12 22.51
C THR A 51 30.55 -15.84 21.71
N LEU A 52 30.36 -14.75 22.43
CA LEU A 52 30.18 -13.42 21.86
C LEU A 52 31.41 -12.56 22.22
N ARG A 53 31.76 -11.69 21.29
CA ARG A 53 32.85 -10.71 21.46
C ARG A 53 32.24 -9.31 21.42
N LEU A 54 32.39 -8.58 22.50
CA LEU A 54 32.08 -7.15 22.59
C LEU A 54 33.34 -6.37 22.24
N VAL A 55 33.27 -5.59 21.17
CA VAL A 55 34.34 -4.67 20.75
C VAL A 55 33.85 -3.26 21.03
N VAL A 56 34.65 -2.50 21.78
CA VAL A 56 34.39 -1.08 22.05
C VAL A 56 35.38 -0.25 21.25
N PHE A 57 34.88 0.75 20.53
CA PHE A 57 35.67 1.62 19.69
C PHE A 57 35.83 3.00 20.33
N ASP A 58 36.99 3.59 20.12
CA ASP A 58 37.22 5.02 20.29
C ASP A 58 37.13 5.67 18.88
N ILE A 59 36.29 6.69 18.77
CA ILE A 59 36.05 7.36 17.50
C ILE A 59 36.79 8.69 17.52
N ASN A 60 37.83 8.80 16.71
CA ASN A 60 38.54 10.05 16.54
C ASN A 60 37.67 11.01 15.70
N GLN A 61 37.26 12.13 16.28
CA GLN A 61 36.33 13.09 15.65
C GLN A 61 36.92 13.83 14.44
N GLU A 62 38.28 13.84 14.31
CA GLU A 62 38.93 14.55 13.21
C GLU A 62 38.99 13.72 11.93
N ASP A 63 39.24 12.39 12.05
CA ASP A 63 39.47 11.50 10.90
C ASP A 63 38.39 10.43 10.71
N ASN A 64 37.36 10.36 11.57
CA ASN A 64 36.36 9.29 11.63
C ASN A 64 36.97 7.86 11.66
N THR A 65 38.19 7.72 12.17
CA THR A 65 38.80 6.42 12.35
C THR A 65 38.30 5.77 13.62
N LYS A 66 37.99 4.45 13.55
CA LYS A 66 37.55 3.64 14.68
C LYS A 66 38.74 2.83 15.19
N ASP A 67 39.26 3.19 16.35
CA ASP A 67 40.30 2.42 17.02
C ASP A 67 39.69 1.50 18.08
N ILE A 68 40.19 0.27 18.19
CA ILE A 68 39.68 -0.69 19.16
C ILE A 68 40.21 -0.33 20.56
N LEU A 69 39.31 0.16 21.42
CA LEU A 69 39.65 0.47 22.83
C LEU A 69 39.76 -0.80 23.69
N SER A 70 38.80 -1.70 23.54
CA SER A 70 38.80 -2.98 24.23
C SER A 70 37.99 -4.03 23.50
N ALA A 71 38.40 -5.30 23.63
CA ALA A 71 37.66 -6.45 23.15
C ALA A 71 37.53 -7.47 24.28
N LYS A 72 36.29 -7.89 24.58
CA LYS A 72 36.00 -8.92 25.61
C LYS A 72 35.22 -10.04 25.00
N GLU A 73 35.69 -11.28 25.18
CA GLU A 73 34.95 -12.49 24.82
C GLU A 73 34.32 -13.13 26.05
N GLN A 74 33.10 -13.56 25.92
CA GLN A 74 32.37 -14.27 26.94
C GLN A 74 31.44 -15.32 26.37
N GLU A 75 31.39 -16.48 27.01
CA GLU A 75 30.39 -17.49 26.71
C GLU A 75 29.08 -17.13 27.42
N VAL A 76 28.01 -16.97 26.64
CA VAL A 76 26.67 -16.57 27.09
C VAL A 76 25.70 -17.71 26.90
N TYR A 77 24.94 -18.05 27.94
CA TYR A 77 23.83 -18.99 27.84
C TYR A 77 22.67 -18.36 27.14
N MET A 78 22.26 -18.96 26.00
CA MET A 78 21.17 -18.44 25.15
C MET A 78 19.82 -19.10 25.46
N GLY A 79 19.82 -20.28 26.05
CA GLY A 79 18.60 -21.02 26.33
C GLY A 79 18.77 -22.53 26.12
N GLU A 80 17.67 -23.26 26.26
CA GLU A 80 17.61 -24.69 25.99
C GLU A 80 16.95 -24.96 24.63
N VAL A 81 17.54 -25.83 23.86
CA VAL A 81 17.03 -26.27 22.55
C VAL A 81 16.56 -27.71 22.65
N PRO A 82 15.29 -28.01 22.33
CA PRO A 82 14.81 -29.38 22.27
C PRO A 82 15.63 -30.21 21.29
N MET A 83 16.06 -31.39 21.72
CA MET A 83 16.87 -32.31 20.92
C MET A 83 16.00 -33.38 20.28
N MET A 84 16.34 -33.74 19.04
CA MET A 84 15.69 -34.83 18.35
C MET A 84 16.26 -36.16 18.85
N THR A 85 15.40 -37.16 19.09
CA THR A 85 15.79 -38.52 19.42
C THR A 85 16.22 -39.28 18.17
N ASN A 86 16.84 -40.45 18.35
CA ASN A 86 17.26 -41.32 17.23
C ASN A 86 16.09 -41.77 16.35
N SER A 87 14.87 -41.81 16.90
CA SER A 87 13.64 -42.17 16.18
C SER A 87 12.98 -40.98 15.44
N GLY A 88 13.61 -39.78 15.48
CA GLY A 88 13.06 -38.58 14.82
C GLY A 88 11.96 -37.87 15.61
N THR A 89 11.81 -38.20 16.90
CA THR A 89 10.81 -37.59 17.79
C THR A 89 11.46 -36.56 18.73
N PHE A 90 10.63 -35.70 19.32
CA PHE A 90 11.00 -34.78 20.38
C PHE A 90 10.25 -35.15 21.65
N ILE A 91 10.89 -35.06 22.80
CA ILE A 91 10.25 -35.28 24.08
C ILE A 91 10.02 -33.92 24.74
N THR A 92 8.76 -33.59 24.94
CA THR A 92 8.34 -32.33 25.58
C THR A 92 7.44 -32.66 26.76
N ASN A 93 7.86 -32.28 27.95
CA ASN A 93 7.16 -32.59 29.21
C ASN A 93 6.82 -34.09 29.33
N GLY A 94 7.76 -34.95 28.97
CA GLY A 94 7.63 -36.42 29.04
C GLY A 94 6.80 -37.07 27.92
N VAL A 95 6.24 -36.28 26.99
CA VAL A 95 5.43 -36.78 25.88
C VAL A 95 6.24 -36.73 24.59
N GLN A 96 6.25 -37.86 23.87
CA GLN A 96 6.83 -37.94 22.52
C GLN A 96 5.98 -37.16 21.53
N ARG A 97 6.63 -36.28 20.76
CA ARG A 97 6.01 -35.45 19.74
C ARG A 97 6.80 -35.50 18.44
N VAL A 98 6.11 -35.31 17.35
CA VAL A 98 6.71 -35.25 16.01
C VAL A 98 6.34 -33.90 15.39
N VAL A 99 7.31 -33.29 14.70
CA VAL A 99 7.07 -32.06 13.93
C VAL A 99 6.30 -32.43 12.66
N VAL A 100 5.14 -31.82 12.48
CA VAL A 100 4.32 -31.98 11.28
C VAL A 100 4.46 -30.73 10.41
N ASN A 101 4.76 -30.93 9.13
CA ASN A 101 4.82 -29.85 8.16
C ASN A 101 3.46 -29.18 8.04
N GLN A 102 3.46 -27.86 8.06
CA GLN A 102 2.26 -27.05 7.91
C GLN A 102 2.36 -26.16 6.68
N MET A 103 1.32 -26.16 5.87
CA MET A 103 1.22 -25.22 4.77
C MET A 103 0.66 -23.89 5.25
N HIS A 104 1.30 -22.81 4.84
CA HIS A 104 0.83 -21.44 5.09
C HIS A 104 0.84 -20.63 3.79
N ARG A 105 0.21 -19.46 3.78
CA ARG A 105 0.32 -18.54 2.64
C ARG A 105 1.76 -18.12 2.45
N SER A 106 2.22 -18.12 1.19
CA SER A 106 3.56 -17.62 0.89
C SER A 106 3.62 -16.09 1.13
N PRO A 107 4.80 -15.52 1.37
CA PRO A 107 4.98 -14.08 1.31
C PRO A 107 4.57 -13.54 -0.07
N GLY A 108 4.11 -12.29 -0.11
CA GLY A 108 3.69 -11.59 -1.32
C GLY A 108 2.44 -10.76 -1.13
N VAL A 109 1.80 -10.38 -2.23
CA VAL A 109 0.55 -9.63 -2.26
C VAL A 109 -0.58 -10.54 -2.74
N PHE A 110 -1.74 -10.46 -2.09
CA PHE A 110 -2.92 -11.26 -2.41
C PHE A 110 -4.16 -10.38 -2.43
N PHE A 111 -4.93 -10.51 -3.48
CA PHE A 111 -6.20 -9.82 -3.67
C PHE A 111 -7.35 -10.82 -3.52
N ASP A 112 -8.35 -10.43 -2.75
CA ASP A 112 -9.49 -11.30 -2.41
C ASP A 112 -10.76 -10.47 -2.27
N HIS A 113 -11.92 -11.10 -2.08
CA HIS A 113 -13.17 -10.47 -1.73
C HIS A 113 -13.96 -11.33 -0.74
N ASP A 114 -14.91 -10.72 -0.06
CA ASP A 114 -15.73 -11.34 0.99
C ASP A 114 -16.87 -12.24 0.47
N ASN A 115 -16.97 -12.46 -0.82
CA ASN A 115 -18.08 -13.17 -1.49
C ASN A 115 -19.49 -12.58 -1.17
N GLY A 116 -19.55 -11.27 -0.83
CA GLY A 116 -20.81 -10.59 -0.49
C GLY A 116 -21.40 -11.01 0.86
N LYS A 117 -20.63 -11.66 1.73
CA LYS A 117 -21.12 -12.18 3.02
C LYS A 117 -21.11 -11.13 4.13
N SER A 118 -20.27 -10.12 4.02
CA SER A 118 -20.06 -9.14 5.11
C SER A 118 -21.19 -8.12 5.23
N HIS A 119 -21.97 -7.89 4.19
CA HIS A 119 -23.06 -6.91 4.20
C HIS A 119 -24.33 -7.43 3.55
N ALA A 120 -25.49 -7.04 4.11
CA ALA A 120 -26.81 -7.49 3.67
C ALA A 120 -27.14 -7.15 2.20
N SER A 121 -26.47 -6.14 1.61
CA SER A 121 -26.65 -5.78 0.18
C SER A 121 -26.06 -6.77 -0.81
N GLY A 122 -25.28 -7.75 -0.35
CA GLY A 122 -24.56 -8.68 -1.23
C GLY A 122 -23.41 -8.03 -2.05
N LYS A 123 -23.03 -6.79 -1.74
CA LYS A 123 -21.96 -6.08 -2.41
C LYS A 123 -20.62 -6.74 -2.13
N LEU A 124 -19.83 -7.00 -3.18
CA LEU A 124 -18.49 -7.53 -3.04
C LEU A 124 -17.56 -6.47 -2.45
N LEU A 125 -16.97 -6.79 -1.31
CA LEU A 125 -15.96 -5.96 -0.66
C LEU A 125 -14.59 -6.54 -0.95
N PHE A 126 -13.86 -5.87 -1.83
CA PHE A 126 -12.51 -6.27 -2.21
C PHE A 126 -11.52 -5.91 -1.12
N ASN A 127 -10.57 -6.79 -0.90
CA ASN A 127 -9.48 -6.59 0.03
C ASN A 127 -8.15 -7.05 -0.59
N CYS A 128 -7.06 -6.48 -0.10
CA CYS A 128 -5.72 -6.88 -0.46
C CYS A 128 -4.90 -7.06 0.82
N ARG A 129 -4.04 -8.05 0.82
CA ARG A 129 -3.15 -8.33 1.93
C ARG A 129 -1.72 -8.49 1.45
N VAL A 130 -0.82 -7.68 2.00
CA VAL A 130 0.62 -7.81 1.84
C VAL A 130 1.16 -8.61 3.01
N ILE A 131 1.70 -9.79 2.73
CA ILE A 131 2.25 -10.72 3.72
C ILE A 131 3.75 -10.76 3.55
N PRO A 132 4.54 -10.21 4.50
CA PRO A 132 5.99 -10.35 4.50
C PRO A 132 6.41 -11.72 5.05
N ASN A 133 7.65 -12.11 4.80
CA ASN A 133 8.31 -13.22 5.49
C ASN A 133 8.63 -12.83 6.95
N ARG A 134 9.05 -11.57 7.15
CA ARG A 134 9.30 -10.95 8.46
C ARG A 134 8.86 -9.49 8.40
N GLY A 135 8.08 -9.04 9.37
CA GLY A 135 7.61 -7.66 9.49
C GLY A 135 6.11 -7.53 9.65
N SER A 136 5.61 -6.31 9.61
CA SER A 136 4.20 -6.00 9.79
C SER A 136 3.38 -6.29 8.54
N TRP A 137 2.17 -6.77 8.74
CA TRP A 137 1.21 -6.99 7.67
C TRP A 137 0.54 -5.67 7.28
N LEU A 138 0.29 -5.51 5.99
CA LEU A 138 -0.42 -4.35 5.45
C LEU A 138 -1.65 -4.85 4.68
N ASP A 139 -2.81 -4.53 5.19
CA ASP A 139 -4.10 -4.90 4.59
C ASP A 139 -4.77 -3.65 3.99
N PHE A 140 -5.38 -3.79 2.82
CA PHE A 140 -6.24 -2.78 2.20
C PHE A 140 -7.65 -3.34 2.07
N GLU A 141 -8.67 -2.54 2.32
CA GLU A 141 -10.06 -2.99 2.23
C GLU A 141 -10.99 -1.88 1.73
N PHE A 142 -11.93 -2.23 0.87
CA PHE A 142 -13.04 -1.35 0.53
C PHE A 142 -14.16 -1.45 1.56
N ASP A 143 -14.77 -0.32 1.88
CA ASP A 143 -15.99 -0.26 2.67
C ASP A 143 -17.23 -0.30 1.76
N VAL A 144 -18.40 -0.49 2.37
CA VAL A 144 -19.71 -0.46 1.68
C VAL A 144 -19.96 0.84 0.92
N LYS A 145 -19.39 1.96 1.41
CA LYS A 145 -19.44 3.29 0.81
C LYS A 145 -18.39 3.51 -0.30
N ASP A 146 -17.67 2.47 -0.73
CA ASP A 146 -16.57 2.55 -1.69
C ASP A 146 -15.38 3.42 -1.25
N LEU A 147 -15.20 3.59 0.05
CA LEU A 147 -14.02 4.22 0.61
C LEU A 147 -12.92 3.16 0.80
N LEU A 148 -11.70 3.50 0.41
CA LEU A 148 -10.56 2.60 0.54
C LEU A 148 -9.80 2.89 1.83
N TYR A 149 -9.69 1.85 2.65
CA TYR A 149 -8.99 1.87 3.94
C TYR A 149 -7.75 0.98 3.91
N PHE A 150 -6.83 1.24 4.83
CA PHE A 150 -5.74 0.33 5.13
C PHE A 150 -5.68 0.00 6.62
N ARG A 151 -5.04 -1.11 6.95
CA ARG A 151 -4.74 -1.54 8.32
C ARG A 151 -3.31 -2.04 8.41
N ILE A 152 -2.67 -1.78 9.53
CA ILE A 152 -1.37 -2.35 9.89
C ILE A 152 -1.60 -3.35 11.01
N ASP A 153 -1.12 -4.59 10.83
CA ASP A 153 -1.23 -5.69 11.81
C ASP A 153 -2.65 -5.86 12.39
N ARG A 154 -3.67 -5.72 11.51
CA ARG A 154 -5.10 -5.84 11.87
C ARG A 154 -5.59 -4.83 12.91
N LYS A 155 -4.86 -3.75 13.15
CA LYS A 155 -5.28 -2.66 14.04
C LYS A 155 -6.44 -1.85 13.42
N LYS A 156 -6.78 -0.73 14.03
CA LYS A 156 -7.84 0.17 13.54
C LYS A 156 -7.58 0.61 12.09
N LYS A 157 -8.61 0.59 11.26
CA LYS A 157 -8.53 1.04 9.87
C LYS A 157 -8.41 2.56 9.75
N LEU A 158 -7.60 3.00 8.81
CA LEU A 158 -7.42 4.39 8.41
C LEU A 158 -7.65 4.50 6.89
N LEU A 159 -7.96 5.69 6.41
CA LEU A 159 -8.13 5.94 4.98
C LEU A 159 -6.79 5.77 4.24
N VAL A 160 -6.83 5.16 3.06
CA VAL A 160 -5.61 4.95 2.26
C VAL A 160 -4.90 6.27 1.91
N THR A 161 -5.65 7.36 1.80
CA THR A 161 -5.13 8.71 1.56
C THR A 161 -4.20 9.19 2.68
N THR A 162 -4.50 8.82 3.94
CA THR A 162 -3.59 9.06 5.09
C THR A 162 -2.25 8.32 4.90
N LEU A 163 -2.25 7.08 4.37
CA LEU A 163 -1.01 6.37 4.08
C LEU A 163 -0.21 7.05 2.96
N LEU A 164 -0.89 7.43 1.87
CA LEU A 164 -0.24 8.09 0.73
C LEU A 164 0.35 9.47 1.13
N GLN A 165 -0.36 10.23 1.96
CA GLN A 165 0.18 11.49 2.51
C GLN A 165 1.38 11.24 3.44
N ALA A 166 1.35 10.20 4.28
CA ALA A 166 2.48 9.81 5.12
C ALA A 166 3.73 9.43 4.29
N LEU A 167 3.54 8.85 3.09
CA LEU A 167 4.62 8.60 2.12
C LEU A 167 5.17 9.88 1.48
N GLY A 168 4.49 11.01 1.63
CA GLY A 168 4.95 12.32 1.15
C GLY A 168 4.23 12.85 -0.08
N TYR A 169 3.16 12.18 -0.55
CA TYR A 169 2.33 12.68 -1.66
C TYR A 169 1.38 13.77 -1.16
N SER A 170 1.33 14.90 -1.86
CA SER A 170 0.30 15.90 -1.63
C SER A 170 -1.07 15.42 -2.13
N LYS A 171 -2.15 16.06 -1.72
CA LYS A 171 -3.50 15.72 -2.21
C LYS A 171 -3.63 15.86 -3.73
N GLU A 172 -2.95 16.84 -4.33
CA GLU A 172 -2.90 17.02 -5.78
C GLU A 172 -2.12 15.92 -6.48
N ASP A 173 -0.97 15.50 -5.91
CA ASP A 173 -0.17 14.40 -6.44
C ASP A 173 -0.94 13.10 -6.40
N ILE A 174 -1.65 12.82 -5.29
CA ILE A 174 -2.49 11.62 -5.15
C ILE A 174 -3.54 11.59 -6.27
N VAL A 175 -4.27 12.68 -6.49
CA VAL A 175 -5.30 12.70 -7.54
C VAL A 175 -4.68 12.53 -8.93
N SER A 176 -3.55 13.18 -9.19
CA SER A 176 -2.85 13.10 -10.48
C SER A 176 -2.28 11.70 -10.75
N GLU A 177 -1.94 10.94 -9.72
CA GLU A 177 -1.41 9.57 -9.84
C GLU A 177 -2.50 8.56 -10.24
N PHE A 178 -3.73 8.76 -9.76
CA PHE A 178 -4.84 7.83 -9.99
C PHE A 178 -5.82 8.27 -11.08
N TYR A 179 -5.94 9.57 -11.36
CA TYR A 179 -6.90 10.10 -12.31
C TYR A 179 -6.24 11.05 -13.31
N GLU A 180 -6.61 10.88 -14.58
CA GLU A 180 -6.26 11.84 -15.61
C GLU A 180 -7.03 13.13 -15.41
N LYS A 181 -6.37 14.26 -15.66
CA LYS A 181 -6.99 15.58 -15.62
C LYS A 181 -7.71 15.89 -16.94
N GLU A 182 -8.87 16.51 -16.84
CA GLU A 182 -9.56 17.13 -17.95
C GLU A 182 -9.68 18.63 -17.66
N THR A 183 -9.22 19.45 -18.61
CA THR A 183 -9.25 20.91 -18.46
C THR A 183 -10.37 21.45 -19.34
N LEU A 184 -11.27 22.20 -18.71
CA LEU A 184 -12.35 22.91 -19.38
C LEU A 184 -12.08 24.41 -19.35
N SER A 185 -12.39 25.09 -20.42
CA SER A 185 -12.37 26.55 -20.52
C SER A 185 -13.78 27.07 -20.76
N TYR A 186 -14.14 28.13 -20.07
CA TYR A 186 -15.46 28.75 -20.21
C TYR A 186 -15.47 29.80 -21.32
N ASP A 187 -16.39 29.66 -22.28
CA ASP A 187 -16.61 30.63 -23.34
C ASP A 187 -17.78 31.55 -22.94
N LYS A 188 -17.44 32.80 -22.57
CA LYS A 188 -18.41 33.79 -22.07
C LYS A 188 -19.43 34.23 -23.13
N ASP A 189 -19.01 34.28 -24.40
CA ASP A 189 -19.88 34.72 -25.46
C ASP A 189 -20.99 33.70 -25.76
N LYS A 190 -20.70 32.43 -25.56
CA LYS A 190 -21.62 31.32 -25.84
C LYS A 190 -22.27 30.70 -24.60
N ASN A 191 -21.83 31.10 -23.42
CA ASN A 191 -22.27 30.53 -22.14
C ASN A 191 -22.12 28.98 -22.10
N LYS A 192 -20.99 28.47 -22.64
CA LYS A 192 -20.71 27.02 -22.73
C LYS A 192 -19.29 26.73 -22.33
N TRP A 193 -19.11 25.52 -21.81
CA TRP A 193 -17.78 25.01 -21.48
C TRP A 193 -17.16 24.34 -22.71
N LYS A 194 -15.86 24.49 -22.88
CA LYS A 194 -15.07 23.91 -23.96
C LYS A 194 -14.10 22.88 -23.38
N THR A 195 -14.06 21.68 -23.94
CA THR A 195 -13.13 20.62 -23.55
C THR A 195 -12.49 19.97 -24.78
N LYS A 196 -11.39 19.26 -24.58
CA LYS A 196 -10.76 18.47 -25.64
C LYS A 196 -11.62 17.25 -25.97
N PHE A 197 -11.78 16.99 -27.27
CA PHE A 197 -12.45 15.79 -27.77
C PHE A 197 -11.53 14.58 -27.65
N ASP A 198 -11.90 13.61 -26.81
CA ASP A 198 -11.17 12.35 -26.64
C ASP A 198 -12.07 11.19 -27.10
N PRO A 199 -11.72 10.49 -28.19
CA PRO A 199 -12.52 9.39 -28.72
C PRO A 199 -12.77 8.24 -27.75
N GLU A 200 -11.89 8.05 -26.76
CA GLU A 200 -12.02 6.97 -25.77
C GLU A 200 -13.21 7.16 -24.84
N ASN A 201 -13.59 8.40 -24.58
CA ASN A 201 -14.75 8.72 -23.73
C ASN A 201 -16.09 8.39 -24.38
N TYR A 202 -16.07 8.01 -25.68
CA TYR A 202 -17.28 7.83 -26.51
C TYR A 202 -17.49 6.37 -26.93
N LYS A 203 -17.01 5.41 -26.17
CA LYS A 203 -17.28 3.98 -26.39
C LYS A 203 -18.75 3.65 -26.09
N SER A 204 -19.56 3.47 -27.13
CA SER A 204 -20.97 3.02 -27.03
C SER A 204 -21.88 3.90 -26.16
N LYS A 205 -21.70 5.21 -26.17
CA LYS A 205 -22.51 6.15 -25.41
C LYS A 205 -23.66 6.71 -26.25
N ASN A 206 -24.86 6.74 -25.69
CA ASN A 206 -25.96 7.55 -26.22
C ASN A 206 -25.74 8.98 -25.74
N PHE A 207 -25.74 9.92 -26.67
CA PHE A 207 -25.68 11.33 -26.33
C PHE A 207 -27.08 11.84 -25.97
N SER A 208 -27.26 12.34 -24.78
CA SER A 208 -28.44 13.10 -24.38
C SER A 208 -28.48 14.47 -25.08
N GLU A 209 -27.30 15.01 -25.43
CA GLU A 209 -27.12 16.34 -25.98
C GLU A 209 -26.36 16.32 -27.32
N GLU A 210 -26.44 17.44 -28.03
CA GLU A 210 -25.70 17.63 -29.27
C GLU A 210 -24.24 17.96 -29.01
N VAL A 211 -23.34 17.26 -29.72
CA VAL A 211 -21.89 17.58 -29.65
C VAL A 211 -21.59 18.61 -30.75
N ILE A 212 -21.14 19.78 -30.31
CA ILE A 212 -20.84 20.92 -31.20
C ILE A 212 -19.33 21.11 -31.26
N ASP A 213 -18.78 21.20 -32.45
CA ASP A 213 -17.36 21.53 -32.63
C ASP A 213 -17.08 22.96 -32.17
N ALA A 214 -16.10 23.14 -31.32
CA ALA A 214 -15.72 24.43 -30.74
C ALA A 214 -15.17 25.42 -31.82
N LYS A 215 -14.57 24.93 -32.90
CA LYS A 215 -14.00 25.75 -33.95
C LYS A 215 -15.00 26.16 -35.01
N SER A 216 -15.75 25.19 -35.58
CA SER A 216 -16.66 25.42 -36.69
C SER A 216 -18.08 25.78 -36.27
N ASN A 217 -18.39 25.60 -34.98
CA ASN A 217 -19.74 25.81 -34.41
C ASN A 217 -20.82 24.94 -35.05
N LYS A 218 -20.43 23.82 -35.70
CA LYS A 218 -21.35 22.87 -36.35
C LYS A 218 -21.65 21.73 -35.39
N VAL A 219 -22.89 21.26 -35.42
CA VAL A 219 -23.31 20.05 -34.72
C VAL A 219 -22.69 18.85 -35.45
N VAL A 220 -21.83 18.13 -34.74
CA VAL A 220 -21.10 16.96 -35.26
C VAL A 220 -21.83 15.66 -34.93
N ILE A 221 -22.44 15.60 -33.75
CA ILE A 221 -23.24 14.46 -33.31
C ILE A 221 -24.57 15.00 -32.78
N LYS A 222 -25.68 14.48 -33.28
CA LYS A 222 -27.01 14.90 -32.85
C LYS A 222 -27.43 14.19 -31.58
N SER A 223 -28.29 14.84 -30.77
CA SER A 223 -28.92 14.23 -29.62
C SER A 223 -29.62 12.91 -29.97
N GLY A 224 -29.48 11.89 -29.11
CA GLY A 224 -30.04 10.55 -29.31
C GLY A 224 -29.23 9.65 -30.28
N GLN A 225 -28.17 10.13 -30.92
CA GLN A 225 -27.37 9.34 -31.84
C GLN A 225 -26.37 8.46 -31.03
N LYS A 226 -26.39 7.14 -31.31
CA LYS A 226 -25.37 6.22 -30.81
C LYS A 226 -24.07 6.42 -31.57
N THR A 227 -23.01 6.72 -30.85
CA THR A 227 -21.69 6.83 -31.46
C THR A 227 -20.81 5.69 -30.92
N ASN A 228 -20.11 5.01 -31.83
CA ASN A 228 -19.13 4.00 -31.46
C ASN A 228 -17.70 4.60 -31.49
N PHE A 229 -16.76 3.89 -30.91
CA PHE A 229 -15.35 4.31 -30.85
C PHE A 229 -14.75 4.59 -32.24
N LEU A 230 -15.10 3.79 -33.25
CA LEU A 230 -14.58 3.96 -34.61
C LEU A 230 -15.05 5.27 -35.21
N GLN A 231 -16.33 5.63 -35.03
CA GLN A 231 -16.88 6.90 -35.47
C GLN A 231 -16.24 8.08 -34.76
N ALA A 232 -16.06 7.99 -33.43
CA ALA A 232 -15.38 9.02 -32.66
C ALA A 232 -13.91 9.20 -33.11
N LYS A 233 -13.21 8.11 -33.39
CA LYS A 233 -11.84 8.14 -33.92
C LYS A 233 -11.77 8.76 -35.30
N LYS A 234 -12.74 8.48 -36.16
CA LYS A 234 -12.86 9.09 -37.47
C LYS A 234 -13.08 10.61 -37.37
N LEU A 235 -14.01 11.07 -36.54
CA LEU A 235 -14.25 12.48 -36.29
C LEU A 235 -13.00 13.19 -35.76
N HIS A 236 -12.24 12.55 -34.87
CA HIS A 236 -10.98 13.09 -34.40
C HIS A 236 -9.94 13.23 -35.50
N SER A 237 -9.84 12.25 -36.44
CA SER A 237 -8.95 12.30 -37.59
C SER A 237 -9.37 13.33 -38.60
N GLU A 238 -10.66 13.63 -38.72
CA GLU A 238 -11.24 14.69 -39.57
C GLU A 238 -11.02 16.11 -39.02
N GLY A 239 -10.41 16.23 -37.83
CA GLY A 239 -9.98 17.51 -37.25
C GLY A 239 -10.79 17.99 -36.05
N LEU A 240 -11.71 17.20 -35.53
CA LEU A 240 -12.43 17.53 -34.30
C LEU A 240 -11.48 17.41 -33.07
N LYS A 241 -11.03 18.54 -32.57
CA LYS A 241 -10.08 18.59 -31.42
C LYS A 241 -10.73 19.08 -30.15
N GLU A 242 -11.68 19.99 -30.23
CA GLU A 242 -12.36 20.63 -29.11
C GLU A 242 -13.86 20.66 -29.33
N ILE A 243 -14.61 20.45 -28.28
CA ILE A 243 -16.07 20.43 -28.31
C ILE A 243 -16.65 21.34 -27.24
N PHE A 244 -17.83 21.88 -27.50
CA PHE A 244 -18.65 22.51 -26.49
C PHE A 244 -19.44 21.46 -25.70
N VAL A 245 -19.49 21.61 -24.39
CA VAL A 245 -20.30 20.83 -23.48
C VAL A 245 -21.20 21.75 -22.67
N SER A 246 -22.38 21.27 -22.33
CA SER A 246 -23.31 22.01 -21.49
C SER A 246 -22.90 21.96 -20.01
N SER A 247 -23.54 22.78 -19.20
CA SER A 247 -23.39 22.73 -17.75
C SER A 247 -23.79 21.37 -17.15
N GLU A 248 -24.74 20.66 -17.78
CA GLU A 248 -25.18 19.33 -17.36
C GLU A 248 -24.05 18.27 -17.46
N TYR A 249 -23.11 18.44 -18.42
CA TYR A 249 -21.93 17.57 -18.51
C TYR A 249 -21.07 17.59 -17.26
N LEU A 250 -21.07 18.69 -16.53
CA LEU A 250 -20.27 18.89 -15.33
C LEU A 250 -20.89 18.25 -14.07
N ILE A 251 -22.19 18.00 -14.10
CA ILE A 251 -22.92 17.40 -12.97
C ILE A 251 -22.35 16.00 -12.67
N GLY A 252 -22.00 15.75 -11.42
CA GLY A 252 -21.41 14.48 -10.99
C GLY A 252 -19.93 14.29 -11.37
N LYS A 253 -19.26 15.33 -11.89
CA LYS A 253 -17.80 15.35 -12.04
C LYS A 253 -17.13 15.84 -10.78
N PHE A 254 -15.85 15.53 -10.62
CA PHE A 254 -15.08 15.79 -9.41
C PHE A 254 -13.94 16.77 -9.68
N LEU A 255 -13.75 17.72 -8.78
CA LEU A 255 -12.64 18.68 -8.86
C LEU A 255 -11.29 17.96 -8.73
N HIS A 256 -10.40 18.20 -9.68
CA HIS A 256 -9.03 17.70 -9.66
C HIS A 256 -8.10 18.57 -8.82
N LYS A 257 -8.38 19.86 -8.74
CA LYS A 257 -7.64 20.86 -7.97
C LYS A 257 -8.57 21.62 -7.05
N LYS A 258 -7.98 22.13 -5.97
CA LYS A 258 -8.66 23.07 -5.08
C LYS A 258 -9.10 24.31 -5.87
N LEU A 259 -10.32 24.76 -5.64
CA LEU A 259 -10.90 25.91 -6.29
C LEU A 259 -11.44 26.88 -5.24
N ASN A 260 -11.04 28.15 -5.36
CA ASN A 260 -11.55 29.22 -4.50
C ASN A 260 -12.42 30.14 -5.35
N ILE A 261 -13.67 30.34 -4.94
CA ILE A 261 -14.61 31.24 -5.60
C ILE A 261 -15.11 32.22 -4.54
N LEU A 262 -14.69 33.50 -4.65
CA LEU A 262 -14.99 34.50 -3.63
C LEU A 262 -14.56 34.04 -2.22
N GLU A 263 -15.53 33.82 -1.33
CA GLU A 263 -15.31 33.35 0.04
C GLU A 263 -15.44 31.83 0.17
N ASP A 264 -15.94 31.14 -0.86
CA ASP A 264 -16.14 29.69 -0.84
C ASP A 264 -14.88 28.93 -1.29
N GLU A 265 -14.44 27.99 -0.46
CA GLU A 265 -13.32 27.09 -0.74
C GLU A 265 -13.83 25.69 -1.05
N PHE A 266 -13.64 25.25 -2.30
CA PHE A 266 -13.97 23.90 -2.74
C PHE A 266 -12.73 23.00 -2.72
N LYS A 267 -12.80 21.95 -1.92
CA LYS A 267 -11.69 20.99 -1.76
C LYS A 267 -11.53 20.09 -3.00
N ILE A 268 -10.34 19.54 -3.13
CA ILE A 268 -10.06 18.49 -4.13
C ILE A 268 -11.02 17.31 -3.90
N GLY A 269 -11.56 16.77 -4.99
CA GLY A 269 -12.53 15.67 -4.94
C GLY A 269 -13.98 16.11 -4.65
N THR A 270 -14.27 17.40 -4.53
CA THR A 270 -15.66 17.88 -4.41
C THR A 270 -16.43 17.54 -5.68
N GLU A 271 -17.59 16.92 -5.51
CA GLU A 271 -18.50 16.62 -6.61
C GLU A 271 -19.23 17.90 -7.04
N LEU A 272 -19.23 18.14 -8.33
CA LEU A 272 -19.92 19.29 -8.93
C LEU A 272 -21.42 19.03 -9.01
N ASN A 273 -22.18 19.86 -8.34
CA ASN A 273 -23.64 19.91 -8.38
C ASN A 273 -24.10 21.20 -9.06
N GLU A 274 -25.40 21.30 -9.34
CA GLU A 274 -26.01 22.47 -10.00
C GLU A 274 -25.63 23.77 -9.33
N THR A 275 -25.69 23.84 -8.00
CA THR A 275 -25.40 25.05 -7.23
C THR A 275 -23.95 25.52 -7.34
N ILE A 276 -23.00 24.59 -7.43
CA ILE A 276 -21.57 24.92 -7.63
C ILE A 276 -21.36 25.39 -9.07
N ILE A 277 -22.01 24.74 -10.05
CA ILE A 277 -21.90 25.11 -11.46
C ILE A 277 -22.47 26.50 -11.72
N GLU A 278 -23.60 26.86 -11.11
CA GLU A 278 -24.15 28.20 -11.15
C GLU A 278 -23.17 29.23 -10.60
N LYS A 279 -22.58 29.00 -9.44
CA LYS A 279 -21.52 29.86 -8.88
C LYS A 279 -20.30 29.99 -9.80
N LEU A 280 -19.90 28.90 -10.49
CA LEU A 280 -18.80 28.94 -11.46
C LEU A 280 -19.11 29.85 -12.65
N THR A 281 -20.34 29.78 -13.17
CA THR A 281 -20.77 30.57 -14.31
C THR A 281 -20.98 32.05 -13.94
N GLU A 282 -21.61 32.34 -12.81
CA GLU A 282 -21.83 33.70 -12.30
C GLU A 282 -20.51 34.43 -12.04
N ASN A 283 -19.51 33.75 -11.48
CA ASN A 283 -18.21 34.32 -11.19
C ASN A 283 -17.22 34.25 -12.38
N ASN A 284 -17.69 33.85 -13.56
CA ASN A 284 -16.91 33.80 -14.79
C ASN A 284 -15.56 33.10 -14.63
N VAL A 285 -15.53 31.92 -14.00
CA VAL A 285 -14.31 31.13 -13.84
C VAL A 285 -13.83 30.67 -15.21
N ASP A 286 -12.70 31.17 -15.68
CA ASP A 286 -12.20 30.94 -17.04
C ASP A 286 -11.74 29.50 -17.26
N THR A 287 -11.22 28.83 -16.23
CA THR A 287 -10.65 27.47 -16.37
C THR A 287 -11.05 26.58 -15.20
N LEU A 288 -11.55 25.40 -15.50
CA LEU A 288 -11.92 24.36 -14.55
C LEU A 288 -11.14 23.09 -14.84
N ILE A 289 -10.54 22.49 -13.81
CA ILE A 289 -9.82 21.23 -13.94
C ILE A 289 -10.59 20.17 -13.17
N ILE A 290 -11.08 19.15 -13.87
CA ILE A 290 -11.81 18.02 -13.32
C ILE A 290 -11.05 16.72 -13.50
N SER A 291 -11.36 15.75 -12.66
CA SER A 291 -10.83 14.39 -12.77
C SER A 291 -11.67 13.58 -13.75
N LYS A 292 -11.03 12.89 -14.69
CA LYS A 292 -11.72 11.96 -15.58
C LYS A 292 -12.20 10.74 -14.78
N THR A 293 -13.42 10.77 -14.34
CA THR A 293 -14.11 9.67 -13.69
C THR A 293 -15.24 9.16 -14.59
N ASN A 294 -15.47 7.86 -14.55
CA ASN A 294 -16.55 7.22 -15.30
C ASN A 294 -17.27 6.24 -14.36
N SER A 295 -18.59 6.33 -14.29
CA SER A 295 -19.41 5.44 -13.47
C SER A 295 -19.32 3.94 -13.86
N ILE A 296 -18.74 3.62 -15.02
CA ILE A 296 -18.64 2.25 -15.52
C ILE A 296 -17.27 1.63 -15.24
N ASN A 297 -16.18 2.40 -15.49
CA ASN A 297 -14.82 1.84 -15.57
C ASN A 297 -13.80 2.57 -14.67
N LYS A 298 -14.15 3.66 -14.01
CA LYS A 298 -13.22 4.46 -13.20
C LYS A 298 -13.98 5.27 -12.16
N GLY A 299 -14.28 4.61 -11.04
CA GLY A 299 -15.03 5.22 -9.95
C GLY A 299 -14.23 6.26 -9.17
N PRO A 300 -14.89 7.17 -8.43
CA PRO A 300 -14.27 8.28 -7.70
C PRO A 300 -13.74 7.87 -6.30
N TYR A 301 -13.28 6.62 -6.13
CA TYR A 301 -12.99 6.02 -4.83
C TYR A 301 -11.94 6.79 -4.01
N ILE A 302 -10.83 7.19 -4.65
CA ILE A 302 -9.77 7.97 -3.98
C ILE A 302 -10.23 9.39 -3.72
N LEU A 303 -10.99 10.01 -4.64
CA LEU A 303 -11.55 11.35 -4.47
C LEU A 303 -12.50 11.39 -3.26
N SER A 304 -13.39 10.40 -3.17
CA SER A 304 -14.29 10.25 -2.03
C SER A 304 -13.53 10.00 -0.72
N SER A 305 -12.45 9.23 -0.77
CA SER A 305 -11.59 9.00 0.39
C SER A 305 -10.87 10.29 0.82
N LEU A 306 -10.37 11.10 -0.13
CA LEU A 306 -9.74 12.40 0.16
C LEU A 306 -10.67 13.41 0.82
N LEU A 307 -11.95 13.45 0.40
CA LEU A 307 -12.96 14.31 1.02
C LEU A 307 -13.24 13.95 2.49
N ASN A 308 -13.17 12.66 2.80
CA ASN A 308 -13.40 12.15 4.15
C ASN A 308 -12.13 12.18 5.02
N ASP A 309 -10.96 12.44 4.44
CA ASP A 309 -9.69 12.52 5.16
C ASP A 309 -9.55 13.89 5.83
N LYS A 310 -9.29 13.84 7.14
CA LYS A 310 -9.11 15.05 7.97
C LYS A 310 -7.68 15.57 7.94
N ASN A 311 -6.74 14.75 7.44
CA ASN A 311 -5.33 15.10 7.41
C ASN A 311 -5.03 15.95 6.17
N ASP A 312 -4.25 17.00 6.35
CA ASP A 312 -3.85 17.88 5.26
C ASP A 312 -2.36 17.76 4.92
N ASN A 313 -1.56 17.27 5.87
CA ASN A 313 -0.10 17.23 5.79
C ASN A 313 0.48 15.85 6.10
N LYS A 314 1.71 15.62 5.64
CA LYS A 314 2.50 14.42 5.93
C LYS A 314 2.63 14.16 7.45
N ASN A 315 2.93 15.19 8.23
CA ASN A 315 3.16 15.06 9.66
C ASN A 315 1.90 14.67 10.43
N ASP A 316 0.75 15.21 10.04
CA ASP A 316 -0.55 14.86 10.63
C ASP A 316 -0.89 13.40 10.35
N SER A 317 -0.66 12.97 9.13
CA SER A 317 -0.90 11.58 8.68
C SER A 317 0.00 10.58 9.42
N ILE A 318 1.30 10.87 9.56
CA ILE A 318 2.23 10.03 10.33
C ILE A 318 1.82 9.99 11.81
N THR A 319 1.41 11.12 12.38
CA THR A 319 0.94 11.21 13.76
C THR A 319 -0.33 10.38 13.98
N GLU A 320 -1.26 10.37 13.04
CA GLU A 320 -2.48 9.55 13.13
C GLU A 320 -2.15 8.05 13.05
N ILE A 321 -1.26 7.65 12.16
CA ILE A 321 -0.77 6.28 12.07
C ILE A 321 -0.09 5.87 13.40
N TYR A 322 0.76 6.73 13.96
CA TYR A 322 1.41 6.46 15.23
C TYR A 322 0.43 6.24 16.38
N LYS A 323 -0.62 7.09 16.49
CA LYS A 323 -1.67 6.95 17.51
C LYS A 323 -2.41 5.61 17.43
N VAL A 324 -2.57 5.06 16.22
CA VAL A 324 -3.17 3.73 16.02
C VAL A 324 -2.20 2.63 16.43
N LEU A 325 -0.91 2.80 16.16
CA LEU A 325 0.12 1.81 16.48
C LEU A 325 0.43 1.76 17.98
N ARG A 326 0.50 2.93 18.62
CA ARG A 326 0.81 3.09 20.05
C ARG A 326 -0.21 3.99 20.74
N PRO A 327 -1.38 3.46 21.07
CA PRO A 327 -2.42 4.22 21.74
C PRO A 327 -1.94 4.61 23.16
N GLY A 328 -2.13 5.90 23.51
CA GLY A 328 -1.78 6.43 24.83
C GLY A 328 -0.39 7.06 24.95
N GLU A 329 0.49 6.89 23.96
CA GLU A 329 1.78 7.58 23.95
C GLU A 329 1.68 8.93 23.22
N PRO A 330 2.25 10.01 23.76
CA PRO A 330 2.27 11.30 23.06
C PRO A 330 3.16 11.22 21.81
N PRO A 331 2.66 11.58 20.61
CA PRO A 331 3.43 11.49 19.38
C PRO A 331 4.48 12.61 19.31
N THR A 332 5.74 12.23 19.15
CA THR A 332 6.80 13.12 18.67
C THR A 332 6.99 12.84 17.17
N ILE A 333 7.05 13.86 16.34
CA ILE A 333 7.10 13.71 14.87
C ILE A 333 8.30 12.87 14.43
N GLU A 334 9.46 13.06 15.08
CA GLU A 334 10.69 12.32 14.77
C GLU A 334 10.53 10.83 15.06
N ILE A 335 10.05 10.48 16.26
CA ILE A 335 9.83 9.08 16.67
C ILE A 335 8.75 8.44 15.78
N ALA A 336 7.66 9.16 15.52
CA ALA A 336 6.59 8.67 14.66
C ALA A 336 7.08 8.38 13.24
N SER A 337 7.91 9.27 12.66
CA SER A 337 8.51 9.09 11.35
C SER A 337 9.49 7.91 11.32
N GLN A 338 10.32 7.76 12.34
CA GLN A 338 11.24 6.64 12.45
C GLN A 338 10.51 5.30 12.57
N ILE A 339 9.46 5.24 13.38
CA ILE A 339 8.65 4.02 13.53
C ILE A 339 7.95 3.69 12.21
N PHE A 340 7.36 4.68 11.52
CA PHE A 340 6.72 4.47 10.24
C PHE A 340 7.71 3.92 9.18
N ASN A 341 8.91 4.51 9.08
CA ASN A 341 9.95 4.04 8.17
C ASN A 341 10.40 2.61 8.50
N ASN A 342 10.55 2.31 9.79
CA ASN A 342 10.98 0.98 10.23
C ASN A 342 9.93 -0.12 9.98
N LEU A 343 8.64 0.23 9.81
CA LEU A 343 7.59 -0.76 9.58
C LEU A 343 7.73 -1.49 8.24
N PHE A 344 8.10 -0.75 7.17
CA PHE A 344 8.02 -1.27 5.80
C PHE A 344 9.28 -1.03 4.97
N PHE A 345 10.11 -0.04 5.34
CA PHE A 345 11.22 0.46 4.51
C PHE A 345 12.61 0.15 5.06
N SER A 346 12.70 -0.49 6.24
CA SER A 346 13.95 -0.92 6.84
C SER A 346 14.19 -2.40 6.61
N SER A 347 15.32 -2.77 6.02
CA SER A 347 15.72 -4.16 5.80
C SER A 347 15.94 -4.96 7.09
N GLU A 348 16.21 -4.26 8.21
CA GLU A 348 16.36 -4.91 9.51
C GLU A 348 15.05 -5.43 10.07
N ARG A 349 13.94 -4.76 9.79
CA ARG A 349 12.64 -5.04 10.39
C ARG A 349 11.61 -5.58 9.41
N TYR A 350 11.80 -5.39 8.13
CA TYR A 350 10.89 -5.83 7.09
C TYR A 350 11.61 -6.64 6.01
N ASP A 351 11.08 -7.78 5.66
CA ASP A 351 11.62 -8.67 4.64
C ASP A 351 10.49 -9.44 3.93
N LEU A 352 10.31 -9.20 2.64
CA LEU A 352 9.38 -9.96 1.78
C LEU A 352 9.95 -11.33 1.38
N SER A 353 11.23 -11.54 1.54
CA SER A 353 12.04 -12.58 0.88
C SER A 353 12.03 -12.46 -0.66
N ASP A 354 12.98 -13.12 -1.32
CA ASP A 354 13.07 -13.16 -2.80
C ASP A 354 11.77 -13.70 -3.42
N VAL A 355 11.19 -14.74 -2.81
CA VAL A 355 9.94 -15.35 -3.29
C VAL A 355 8.76 -14.38 -3.20
N GLY A 356 8.66 -13.64 -2.10
CA GLY A 356 7.61 -12.63 -1.93
C GLY A 356 7.76 -11.48 -2.92
N ARG A 357 9.00 -11.02 -3.17
CA ARG A 357 9.29 -9.98 -4.15
C ARG A 357 8.95 -10.41 -5.58
N VAL A 358 9.38 -11.61 -6.00
CA VAL A 358 9.06 -12.14 -7.35
C VAL A 358 7.55 -12.24 -7.56
N LYS A 359 6.82 -12.75 -6.57
CA LYS A 359 5.35 -12.83 -6.64
C LYS A 359 4.69 -11.47 -6.71
N MET A 360 5.15 -10.52 -5.91
CA MET A 360 4.65 -9.14 -5.93
C MET A 360 4.92 -8.48 -7.28
N ASN A 361 6.14 -8.60 -7.82
CA ASN A 361 6.50 -8.09 -9.13
C ASN A 361 5.60 -8.66 -10.23
N SER A 362 5.40 -9.98 -10.23
CA SER A 362 4.54 -10.65 -11.21
C SER A 362 3.08 -10.23 -11.10
N ARG A 363 2.54 -10.06 -9.89
CA ARG A 363 1.12 -9.71 -9.68
C ARG A 363 0.81 -8.25 -9.98
N LEU A 364 1.78 -7.37 -9.74
CA LEU A 364 1.64 -5.92 -9.90
C LEU A 364 2.29 -5.40 -11.20
N ASP A 365 2.80 -6.28 -12.06
CA ASP A 365 3.48 -5.93 -13.30
C ASP A 365 4.68 -4.98 -13.09
N LEU A 366 5.45 -5.21 -12.02
CA LEU A 366 6.60 -4.38 -11.64
C LEU A 366 7.91 -4.95 -12.18
N THR A 367 8.82 -4.05 -12.58
CA THR A 367 10.17 -4.39 -13.06
C THR A 367 11.25 -4.20 -11.99
N CYS A 368 10.90 -4.38 -10.72
CA CYS A 368 11.82 -4.22 -9.60
C CYS A 368 12.79 -5.40 -9.51
N SER A 369 14.02 -5.15 -9.03
CA SER A 369 14.99 -6.21 -8.75
C SER A 369 14.50 -7.13 -7.64
N ASP A 370 14.63 -8.45 -7.84
CA ASP A 370 14.22 -9.47 -6.87
C ASP A 370 15.02 -9.43 -5.55
N LYS A 371 16.17 -8.75 -5.55
CA LYS A 371 17.01 -8.57 -4.35
C LYS A 371 16.48 -7.49 -3.39
N ILE A 372 15.53 -6.67 -3.83
CA ILE A 372 14.92 -5.65 -2.97
C ILE A 372 13.77 -6.28 -2.20
N THR A 373 14.01 -6.65 -0.96
CA THR A 373 13.04 -7.36 -0.12
C THR A 373 12.20 -6.47 0.78
N ILE A 374 12.45 -5.16 0.77
CA ILE A 374 11.64 -4.15 1.48
C ILE A 374 10.52 -3.61 0.58
N LEU A 375 9.47 -3.05 1.15
CA LEU A 375 8.45 -2.32 0.39
C LEU A 375 9.01 -0.99 -0.15
N ARG A 376 8.46 -0.54 -1.28
CA ARG A 376 8.73 0.77 -1.88
C ARG A 376 7.43 1.53 -2.05
N ASN A 377 7.53 2.84 -2.22
CA ASN A 377 6.36 3.69 -2.48
C ASN A 377 5.61 3.22 -3.74
N ASP A 378 6.33 2.87 -4.80
CA ASP A 378 5.75 2.36 -6.06
C ASP A 378 4.94 1.08 -5.85
N ASP A 379 5.38 0.19 -4.95
CA ASP A 379 4.67 -1.04 -4.64
C ASP A 379 3.29 -0.72 -4.03
N ILE A 380 3.25 0.22 -3.09
CA ILE A 380 2.01 0.65 -2.42
C ILE A 380 1.05 1.31 -3.42
N ILE A 381 1.56 2.21 -4.28
CA ILE A 381 0.77 2.85 -5.34
C ILE A 381 0.19 1.81 -6.30
N SER A 382 1.01 0.85 -6.72
CA SER A 382 0.59 -0.21 -7.64
C SER A 382 -0.48 -1.12 -7.01
N ILE A 383 -0.35 -1.43 -5.71
CA ILE A 383 -1.40 -2.15 -4.96
C ILE A 383 -2.70 -1.36 -4.98
N VAL A 384 -2.65 -0.07 -4.69
CA VAL A 384 -3.85 0.78 -4.69
C VAL A 384 -4.46 0.85 -6.08
N LYS A 385 -3.67 1.03 -7.16
CA LYS A 385 -4.15 1.00 -8.56
C LYS A 385 -4.86 -0.32 -8.87
N LYS A 386 -4.25 -1.44 -8.48
CA LYS A 386 -4.82 -2.78 -8.70
C LYS A 386 -6.14 -2.97 -7.92
N MET A 387 -6.23 -2.44 -6.70
CA MET A 387 -7.47 -2.44 -5.93
C MET A 387 -8.59 -1.66 -6.62
N LEU A 388 -8.27 -0.51 -7.24
CA LEU A 388 -9.23 0.27 -8.02
C LEU A 388 -9.68 -0.52 -9.26
N ASP A 389 -8.76 -1.16 -9.98
CA ASP A 389 -9.04 -1.98 -11.16
C ASP A 389 -9.93 -3.18 -10.82
N LEU A 390 -9.69 -3.86 -9.69
CA LEU A 390 -10.55 -4.93 -9.18
C LEU A 390 -11.97 -4.42 -8.88
N ARG A 391 -12.07 -3.27 -8.23
CA ARG A 391 -13.39 -2.66 -7.92
C ARG A 391 -14.14 -2.26 -9.18
N ASP A 392 -13.43 -1.83 -10.23
CA ASP A 392 -13.96 -1.49 -11.54
C ASP A 392 -14.23 -2.72 -12.44
N GLY A 393 -13.91 -3.94 -11.97
CA GLY A 393 -14.11 -5.19 -12.71
C GLY A 393 -13.15 -5.40 -13.88
N LYS A 394 -11.95 -4.83 -13.83
CA LYS A 394 -10.91 -4.97 -14.87
C LYS A 394 -9.94 -6.10 -14.59
N ASP A 395 -9.92 -6.60 -13.38
CA ASP A 395 -9.00 -7.65 -12.93
C ASP A 395 -9.72 -8.68 -12.06
N ASP A 396 -9.08 -9.82 -11.84
CA ASP A 396 -9.61 -10.94 -11.07
C ASP A 396 -8.87 -11.10 -9.74
N VAL A 397 -9.58 -11.66 -8.75
CA VAL A 397 -9.01 -11.98 -7.44
C VAL A 397 -8.11 -13.22 -7.51
N ASP A 398 -7.21 -13.34 -6.54
CA ASP A 398 -6.28 -14.46 -6.47
C ASP A 398 -6.92 -15.69 -5.83
N ASP A 399 -6.61 -16.88 -6.36
CA ASP A 399 -6.96 -18.14 -5.70
C ASP A 399 -6.00 -18.41 -4.55
N ILE A 400 -6.51 -18.21 -3.33
CA ILE A 400 -5.74 -18.38 -2.09
C ILE A 400 -5.38 -19.84 -1.85
N ASP A 401 -6.19 -20.77 -2.33
CA ASP A 401 -6.04 -22.21 -2.10
C ASP A 401 -5.12 -22.87 -3.13
N HIS A 402 -4.79 -22.17 -4.20
CA HIS A 402 -3.84 -22.67 -5.19
C HIS A 402 -2.47 -22.96 -4.56
N LEU A 403 -1.88 -24.12 -4.85
CA LEU A 403 -0.59 -24.55 -4.29
C LEU A 403 0.56 -23.57 -4.57
N GLY A 404 0.51 -22.85 -5.68
CA GLY A 404 1.45 -21.77 -6.00
C GLY A 404 1.42 -20.60 -5.00
N ASN A 405 0.33 -20.41 -4.26
CA ASN A 405 0.14 -19.37 -3.25
C ASN A 405 0.39 -19.85 -1.82
N ARG A 406 0.78 -21.11 -1.67
CA ARG A 406 1.10 -21.74 -0.39
C ARG A 406 2.55 -22.19 -0.35
N ARG A 407 3.10 -22.25 0.85
CA ARG A 407 4.47 -22.70 1.14
C ARG A 407 4.45 -23.62 2.35
N VAL A 408 5.34 -24.59 2.37
CA VAL A 408 5.57 -25.45 3.55
C VAL A 408 6.48 -24.68 4.53
N ARG A 409 6.08 -24.66 5.78
CA ARG A 409 6.82 -24.05 6.86
C ARG A 409 7.62 -25.09 7.63
#